data_1aab77116ea89f16396bfb3f6048d82a
#
_entry.id   1aab77116ea89f16396bfb3f6048d82a
#
_cell.length_a   1.000
_cell.length_b   1.000
_cell.length_c   1.000
_cell.angle_alpha   90.00
_cell.angle_beta   90.00
_cell.angle_gamma   90.00
#
_symmetry.space_group_name_H-M   'P 1'
#
loop_
_entity.id
_entity.type
_entity.pdbx_description
1 polymer ?
#
loop_
_entity_poly.entity_id
_entity_poly.type
_entity_poly.pdbx_seq_one_letter_code
_entity_poly.pdbx_strand_id
1 'polypeptide(L)'
;AIDGVDNCIAVLRDIESGRIHKCFIEMSACVGSCIGGPVMEKFHSYPAKDYVTVTHFAGSKDFPVMQPDSIALQKEMSAIEQRAPMPSESEIKEILLQMGKKQSSDELNCGSCGYNTCREKAIAIYQGKAEVSMCLPYLKEKAMNFSDSVINNIPLGILVLNEKLEVQNINNAALRIMNMRRAEDIMGCNVVRILEPGDFASVLETERSIRSKPCYLAEYGRHVEETIIYDREYRSLLCILRDVTEAETMRRQKDEARRKTVEIAD
;
A
#
# COMPACT_ATOMS: atom_id res chain seq x y z
N ALA A 1 -13.13 -13.12 45.92
CA ALA A 1 -12.27 -13.33 44.75
C ALA A 1 -12.97 -12.88 43.49
N ILE A 2 -12.23 -12.27 42.58
CA ILE A 2 -12.75 -11.74 41.28
C ILE A 2 -11.79 -12.17 40.20
N ASP A 3 -12.30 -12.73 39.16
CA ASP A 3 -11.52 -13.19 38.01
C ASP A 3 -11.98 -12.61 36.69
N GLY A 4 -11.07 -12.57 35.70
CA GLY A 4 -11.25 -11.93 34.43
C GLY A 4 -10.89 -10.44 34.44
N VAL A 5 -10.22 -10.00 33.37
CA VAL A 5 -9.69 -8.62 33.27
C VAL A 5 -10.81 -7.57 33.39
N ASP A 6 -11.93 -7.78 32.71
CA ASP A 6 -13.03 -6.81 32.71
C ASP A 6 -13.68 -6.66 34.09
N ASN A 7 -13.85 -7.77 34.80
CA ASN A 7 -14.35 -7.76 36.17
C ASN A 7 -13.38 -7.08 37.13
N CYS A 8 -12.07 -7.34 37.01
CA CYS A 8 -11.04 -6.67 37.80
C CYS A 8 -11.05 -5.15 37.56
N ILE A 9 -11.16 -4.71 36.30
CA ILE A 9 -11.25 -3.30 35.94
C ILE A 9 -12.52 -2.66 36.54
N ALA A 10 -13.64 -3.36 36.48
CA ALA A 10 -14.89 -2.86 37.06
C ALA A 10 -14.77 -2.62 38.56
N VAL A 11 -14.19 -3.58 39.29
CA VAL A 11 -13.97 -3.45 40.73
C VAL A 11 -12.99 -2.34 41.09
N LEU A 12 -11.91 -2.16 40.33
CA LEU A 12 -10.98 -1.05 40.54
C LEU A 12 -11.67 0.31 40.36
N ARG A 13 -12.58 0.43 39.37
CA ARG A 13 -13.42 1.64 39.20
C ARG A 13 -14.38 1.86 40.36
N ASP A 14 -14.94 0.79 40.93
CA ASP A 14 -15.80 0.88 42.08
C ASP A 14 -15.04 1.32 43.34
N ILE A 15 -13.79 0.89 43.50
CA ILE A 15 -12.89 1.37 44.56
C ILE A 15 -12.57 2.86 44.32
N GLU A 16 -12.17 3.23 43.12
CA GLU A 16 -11.82 4.61 42.73
C GLU A 16 -13.00 5.59 42.99
N SER A 17 -14.20 5.14 42.68
CA SER A 17 -15.44 5.93 42.91
C SER A 17 -15.93 5.90 44.37
N GLY A 18 -15.25 5.22 45.27
CA GLY A 18 -15.64 5.09 46.67
C GLY A 18 -16.87 4.20 46.93
N ARG A 19 -17.35 3.46 45.90
CA ARG A 19 -18.48 2.52 46.08
C ARG A 19 -18.11 1.31 46.90
N ILE A 20 -16.83 0.88 46.84
CA ILE A 20 -16.27 -0.23 47.62
C ILE A 20 -15.13 0.33 48.45
N HIS A 21 -15.17 0.07 49.74
CA HIS A 21 -14.13 0.48 50.69
C HIS A 21 -14.02 -0.51 51.86
N LYS A 22 -12.88 -0.52 52.53
CA LYS A 22 -12.61 -1.38 53.75
C LYS A 22 -12.83 -2.87 53.48
N CYS A 23 -12.35 -3.38 52.33
CA CYS A 23 -12.48 -4.78 51.97
C CYS A 23 -11.12 -5.33 51.52
N PHE A 24 -10.98 -6.62 51.61
CA PHE A 24 -9.90 -7.38 51.02
C PHE A 24 -10.43 -7.98 49.69
N ILE A 25 -9.73 -7.74 48.60
CA ILE A 25 -10.13 -8.18 47.27
C ILE A 25 -8.99 -8.98 46.66
N GLU A 26 -9.24 -10.25 46.39
CA GLU A 26 -8.38 -11.11 45.57
C GLU A 26 -8.77 -10.97 44.10
N MET A 27 -7.86 -10.57 43.23
CA MET A 27 -8.11 -10.36 41.80
C MET A 27 -7.16 -11.22 40.99
N SER A 28 -7.73 -11.83 39.91
CA SER A 28 -6.99 -12.61 38.94
C SER A 28 -7.36 -12.19 37.55
N ALA A 29 -6.40 -11.94 36.65
CA ALA A 29 -6.65 -11.58 35.27
C ALA A 29 -7.26 -12.74 34.45
N CYS A 30 -6.92 -13.98 34.80
CA CYS A 30 -7.43 -15.17 34.11
C CYS A 30 -8.75 -15.62 34.73
N VAL A 31 -9.76 -15.94 33.90
CA VAL A 31 -10.99 -16.57 34.35
C VAL A 31 -10.65 -17.96 34.91
N GLY A 32 -11.14 -18.28 36.12
CA GLY A 32 -10.74 -19.49 36.86
C GLY A 32 -9.37 -19.36 37.54
N SER A 33 -8.85 -18.15 37.68
CA SER A 33 -7.55 -17.85 38.27
C SER A 33 -6.40 -18.60 37.59
N CYS A 34 -5.40 -19.09 38.35
CA CYS A 34 -4.25 -19.81 37.78
C CYS A 34 -4.66 -21.13 37.08
N ILE A 35 -5.77 -21.73 37.50
CA ILE A 35 -6.25 -23.01 36.94
C ILE A 35 -6.78 -22.80 35.54
N GLY A 36 -7.44 -21.66 35.23
CA GLY A 36 -7.94 -21.30 33.93
C GLY A 36 -6.99 -20.47 33.09
N GLY A 37 -5.73 -20.31 33.50
CA GLY A 37 -4.76 -19.49 32.80
C GLY A 37 -4.17 -20.15 31.53
N PRO A 38 -3.66 -19.37 30.58
CA PRO A 38 -3.19 -19.86 29.27
C PRO A 38 -2.03 -20.86 29.34
N VAL A 39 -1.26 -20.84 30.42
CA VAL A 39 -0.19 -21.83 30.64
C VAL A 39 -0.77 -23.20 30.97
N MET A 40 -1.89 -23.22 31.66
CA MET A 40 -2.57 -24.45 32.10
C MET A 40 -3.40 -25.06 30.98
N GLU A 41 -3.85 -24.28 29.99
CA GLU A 41 -4.57 -24.78 28.82
C GLU A 41 -3.85 -25.93 28.09
N LYS A 42 -2.52 -25.91 28.11
CA LYS A 42 -1.69 -26.97 27.52
C LYS A 42 -1.79 -28.30 28.23
N PHE A 43 -2.19 -28.30 29.50
CA PHE A 43 -2.19 -29.47 30.36
C PHE A 43 -3.59 -29.92 30.74
N HIS A 44 -4.62 -29.08 30.50
CA HIS A 44 -5.99 -29.30 30.96
C HIS A 44 -7.01 -29.09 29.84
N SER A 45 -7.93 -30.02 29.81
CA SER A 45 -9.12 -29.90 28.93
C SER A 45 -10.41 -29.70 29.74
N TYR A 46 -10.31 -29.67 31.06
CA TYR A 46 -11.48 -29.73 31.96
C TYR A 46 -11.34 -28.79 33.17
N PRO A 47 -11.50 -27.47 33.01
CA PRO A 47 -11.30 -26.48 34.08
C PRO A 47 -12.11 -26.77 35.37
N ALA A 48 -13.34 -27.26 35.24
CA ALA A 48 -14.19 -27.59 36.38
C ALA A 48 -13.66 -28.78 37.19
N LYS A 49 -13.13 -29.81 36.51
CA LYS A 49 -12.49 -30.96 37.17
C LYS A 49 -11.25 -30.54 37.91
N ASP A 50 -10.44 -29.70 37.30
CA ASP A 50 -9.18 -29.23 37.87
C ASP A 50 -9.46 -28.35 39.08
N TYR A 51 -10.48 -27.49 39.05
CA TYR A 51 -10.95 -26.73 40.19
C TYR A 51 -11.32 -27.63 41.39
N VAL A 52 -12.14 -28.64 41.13
CA VAL A 52 -12.56 -29.63 42.17
C VAL A 52 -11.33 -30.36 42.72
N THR A 53 -10.39 -30.75 41.87
CA THR A 53 -9.17 -31.44 42.27
C THR A 53 -8.31 -30.57 43.19
N VAL A 54 -8.08 -29.30 42.84
CA VAL A 54 -7.30 -28.36 43.67
C VAL A 54 -8.01 -28.08 44.99
N THR A 55 -9.31 -27.86 44.98
CA THR A 55 -10.10 -27.64 46.17
C THR A 55 -10.05 -28.84 47.12
N HIS A 56 -10.12 -30.06 46.56
CA HIS A 56 -10.02 -31.29 47.37
C HIS A 56 -8.61 -31.47 47.92
N PHE A 57 -7.56 -31.13 47.19
CA PHE A 57 -6.19 -31.18 47.63
C PHE A 57 -5.91 -30.16 48.75
N ALA A 58 -6.43 -28.93 48.60
CA ALA A 58 -6.30 -27.90 49.61
C ALA A 58 -6.96 -28.28 50.97
N GLY A 59 -8.07 -29.05 50.90
CA GLY A 59 -8.81 -29.45 52.11
C GLY A 59 -9.55 -28.27 52.75
N SER A 60 -10.18 -28.57 53.90
CA SER A 60 -10.95 -27.57 54.67
C SER A 60 -10.30 -27.13 55.98
N LYS A 61 -9.11 -27.63 56.29
CA LYS A 61 -8.41 -27.29 57.55
C LYS A 61 -7.49 -26.12 57.35
N ASP A 62 -7.68 -25.07 58.14
CA ASP A 62 -6.73 -23.98 58.22
C ASP A 62 -5.37 -24.49 58.81
N PHE A 63 -4.31 -23.97 58.24
CA PHE A 63 -2.97 -24.22 58.75
C PHE A 63 -2.31 -22.87 59.13
N PRO A 64 -1.45 -22.86 60.15
CA PRO A 64 -0.81 -21.62 60.54
C PRO A 64 0.12 -21.11 59.44
N VAL A 65 -0.11 -19.91 59.01
CA VAL A 65 0.77 -19.18 58.09
C VAL A 65 1.63 -18.21 58.88
N MET A 66 2.92 -18.25 58.66
CA MET A 66 3.85 -17.27 59.29
C MET A 66 3.44 -15.87 58.80
N GLN A 67 3.10 -14.98 59.73
CA GLN A 67 2.75 -13.61 59.40
C GLN A 67 4.02 -12.83 59.05
N PRO A 68 4.15 -12.32 57.83
CA PRO A 68 5.27 -11.46 57.49
C PRO A 68 5.13 -10.11 58.18
N ASP A 69 6.27 -9.44 58.40
CA ASP A 69 6.26 -8.10 58.95
C ASP A 69 5.46 -7.16 58.02
N SER A 70 4.72 -6.21 58.62
CA SER A 70 3.89 -5.28 57.85
C SER A 70 4.66 -4.49 56.78
N ILE A 71 5.95 -4.23 57.01
CA ILE A 71 6.87 -3.60 56.06
C ILE A 71 7.13 -4.50 54.84
N ALA A 72 7.20 -5.83 55.00
CA ALA A 72 7.44 -6.78 53.94
C ALA A 72 6.23 -6.91 52.99
N LEU A 73 5.03 -6.55 53.43
CA LEU A 73 3.80 -6.55 52.64
C LEU A 73 3.53 -5.22 51.94
N GLN A 74 4.24 -4.14 52.33
CA GLN A 74 4.06 -2.84 51.73
C GLN A 74 4.89 -2.71 50.45
N LYS A 75 4.23 -2.42 49.34
CA LYS A 75 4.90 -2.13 48.08
C LYS A 75 4.35 -0.86 47.49
N GLU A 76 5.22 0.12 47.30
CA GLU A 76 4.92 1.32 46.55
C GLU A 76 5.18 1.12 45.07
N MET A 77 4.20 1.43 44.23
CA MET A 77 4.33 1.42 42.79
C MET A 77 4.17 2.84 42.31
N SER A 78 5.20 3.37 41.66
CA SER A 78 5.06 4.66 40.95
C SER A 78 4.18 4.48 39.75
N ALA A 79 3.32 5.48 39.50
CA ALA A 79 2.54 5.52 38.25
C ALA A 79 3.49 5.64 37.05
N ILE A 80 3.42 4.69 36.13
CA ILE A 80 4.12 4.75 34.86
C ILE A 80 3.13 5.36 33.86
N GLU A 81 3.30 6.66 33.58
CA GLU A 81 2.50 7.34 32.56
C GLU A 81 2.87 6.79 31.18
N GLN A 82 2.04 5.91 30.64
CA GLN A 82 2.20 5.34 29.31
C GLN A 82 1.19 5.91 28.29
N ARG A 83 0.49 6.97 28.67
CA ARG A 83 -0.45 7.61 27.73
C ARG A 83 0.35 8.29 26.65
N ALA A 84 0.26 7.74 25.44
CA ALA A 84 0.78 8.43 24.28
C ALA A 84 -0.01 9.74 24.06
N PRO A 85 0.66 10.84 23.67
CA PRO A 85 0.01 12.10 23.45
C PRO A 85 -1.10 11.96 22.41
N MET A 86 -2.25 12.57 22.69
CA MET A 86 -3.35 12.62 21.72
C MET A 86 -3.15 13.83 20.82
N PRO A 87 -3.18 13.64 19.49
CA PRO A 87 -3.08 14.76 18.55
C PRO A 87 -4.33 15.64 18.59
N SER A 88 -4.14 16.91 18.28
CA SER A 88 -5.23 17.86 18.03
C SER A 88 -5.95 17.54 16.70
N GLU A 89 -7.14 18.09 16.51
CA GLU A 89 -7.90 17.93 15.25
C GLU A 89 -7.13 18.44 14.02
N SER A 90 -6.31 19.47 14.17
CA SER A 90 -5.46 20.01 13.10
C SER A 90 -4.36 19.02 12.71
N GLU A 91 -3.70 18.40 13.68
CA GLU A 91 -2.65 17.41 13.44
C GLU A 91 -3.21 16.13 12.80
N ILE A 92 -4.41 15.70 13.25
CA ILE A 92 -5.09 14.56 12.61
C ILE A 92 -5.40 14.85 11.14
N LYS A 93 -5.93 16.05 10.84
CA LYS A 93 -6.21 16.45 9.45
C LYS A 93 -4.95 16.52 8.60
N GLU A 94 -3.85 17.02 9.13
CA GLU A 94 -2.59 17.09 8.42
C GLU A 94 -2.08 15.68 8.06
N ILE A 95 -2.15 14.73 8.97
CA ILE A 95 -1.77 13.35 8.72
C ILE A 95 -2.73 12.70 7.71
N LEU A 96 -4.03 12.96 7.80
CA LEU A 96 -4.99 12.47 6.81
C LEU A 96 -4.67 13.00 5.40
N LEU A 97 -4.27 14.27 5.28
CA LEU A 97 -3.80 14.85 4.01
C LEU A 97 -2.54 14.14 3.49
N GLN A 98 -1.57 13.83 4.36
CA GLN A 98 -0.39 13.05 3.99
C GLN A 98 -0.74 11.64 3.51
N MET A 99 -1.83 11.06 4.02
CA MET A 99 -2.39 9.79 3.57
C MET A 99 -3.25 9.92 2.30
N GLY A 100 -3.27 11.09 1.62
CA GLY A 100 -4.09 11.34 0.44
C GLY A 100 -5.58 11.56 0.73
N LYS A 101 -5.97 11.79 2.01
CA LYS A 101 -7.35 12.01 2.43
C LYS A 101 -7.65 13.51 2.50
N LYS A 102 -8.09 14.08 1.38
CA LYS A 102 -8.37 15.52 1.26
C LYS A 102 -9.77 15.90 1.78
N GLN A 103 -10.70 14.97 1.70
CA GLN A 103 -12.11 15.14 2.09
C GLN A 103 -12.56 13.92 2.91
N SER A 104 -13.63 14.07 3.68
CA SER A 104 -14.19 12.98 4.47
C SER A 104 -14.65 11.79 3.61
N SER A 105 -15.02 12.03 2.34
CA SER A 105 -15.34 10.98 1.37
C SER A 105 -14.15 10.08 1.04
N ASP A 106 -12.91 10.57 1.21
CA ASP A 106 -11.70 9.80 0.94
C ASP A 106 -11.34 8.87 2.10
N GLU A 107 -11.96 9.05 3.26
CA GLU A 107 -11.79 8.22 4.43
C GLU A 107 -12.58 6.92 4.30
N LEU A 108 -12.08 5.97 3.52
CA LEU A 108 -12.76 4.71 3.19
C LEU A 108 -13.02 3.81 4.41
N ASN A 109 -12.30 4.01 5.50
CA ASN A 109 -12.39 3.20 6.73
C ASN A 109 -12.38 1.68 6.46
N CYS A 110 -11.55 1.26 5.48
CA CYS A 110 -11.58 -0.10 4.91
C CYS A 110 -10.95 -1.16 5.81
N GLY A 111 -10.31 -0.80 6.91
CA GLY A 111 -9.67 -1.73 7.84
C GLY A 111 -8.40 -2.43 7.35
N SER A 112 -8.03 -2.32 6.06
CA SER A 112 -6.91 -3.06 5.45
C SER A 112 -5.54 -2.77 6.09
N CYS A 113 -5.41 -1.67 6.82
CA CYS A 113 -4.20 -1.29 7.53
C CYS A 113 -4.16 -1.74 9.00
N GLY A 114 -5.17 -2.50 9.46
CA GLY A 114 -5.29 -2.97 10.83
C GLY A 114 -5.99 -1.98 11.80
N TYR A 115 -6.43 -0.82 11.31
CA TYR A 115 -7.19 0.17 12.09
C TYR A 115 -8.62 0.26 11.55
N ASN A 116 -9.60 0.39 12.44
CA ASN A 116 -11.01 0.42 12.04
C ASN A 116 -11.35 1.68 11.25
N THR A 117 -10.74 2.81 11.57
CA THR A 117 -10.95 4.08 10.89
C THR A 117 -9.66 4.71 10.40
N CYS A 118 -9.74 5.54 9.35
CA CYS A 118 -8.62 6.32 8.86
C CYS A 118 -8.12 7.31 9.92
N ARG A 119 -9.03 7.80 10.76
CA ARG A 119 -8.74 8.69 11.89
C ARG A 119 -7.95 7.98 12.99
N GLU A 120 -8.33 6.76 13.39
CA GLU A 120 -7.56 5.95 14.35
C GLU A 120 -6.14 5.69 13.83
N LYS A 121 -5.99 5.41 12.54
CA LYS A 121 -4.69 5.28 11.92
C LYS A 121 -3.88 6.56 11.98
N ALA A 122 -4.48 7.72 11.73
CA ALA A 122 -3.80 9.00 11.82
C ALA A 122 -3.29 9.26 13.24
N ILE A 123 -4.07 8.94 14.27
CA ILE A 123 -3.67 9.00 15.67
C ILE A 123 -2.48 8.04 15.93
N ALA A 124 -2.53 6.82 15.40
CA ALA A 124 -1.46 5.86 15.56
C ALA A 124 -0.15 6.31 14.87
N ILE A 125 -0.25 6.98 13.72
CA ILE A 125 0.90 7.59 13.03
C ILE A 125 1.50 8.71 13.88
N TYR A 126 0.67 9.61 14.44
CA TYR A 126 1.13 10.66 15.34
C TYR A 126 1.91 10.08 16.54
N GLN A 127 1.43 8.98 17.08
CA GLN A 127 2.04 8.28 18.20
C GLN A 127 3.25 7.41 17.81
N GLY A 128 3.68 7.41 16.55
CA GLY A 128 4.78 6.59 16.06
C GLY A 128 4.51 5.08 16.04
N LYS A 129 3.25 4.66 16.13
CA LYS A 129 2.81 3.24 16.13
C LYS A 129 2.46 2.72 14.74
N ALA A 130 2.33 3.60 13.75
CA ALA A 130 2.00 3.25 12.38
C ALA A 130 2.69 4.20 11.41
N GLU A 131 2.78 3.77 10.14
CA GLU A 131 3.31 4.55 9.04
C GLU A 131 2.23 4.85 7.99
N VAL A 132 2.40 5.96 7.26
CA VAL A 132 1.53 6.34 6.13
C VAL A 132 1.50 5.24 5.06
N SER A 133 2.66 4.64 4.78
CA SER A 133 2.87 3.56 3.81
C SER A 133 2.02 2.30 4.07
N MET A 134 1.55 2.09 5.30
CA MET A 134 0.65 0.97 5.61
C MET A 134 -0.76 1.15 5.05
N CYS A 135 -1.13 2.34 4.53
CA CYS A 135 -2.43 2.56 3.91
C CYS A 135 -2.45 1.99 2.49
N LEU A 136 -3.17 0.90 2.27
CA LEU A 136 -3.22 0.23 0.96
C LEU A 136 -3.74 1.14 -0.18
N PRO A 137 -4.85 1.89 -0.01
CA PRO A 137 -5.29 2.84 -1.03
C PRO A 137 -4.23 3.90 -1.37
N TYR A 138 -3.57 4.48 -0.37
CA TYR A 138 -2.48 5.44 -0.57
C TYR A 138 -1.29 4.82 -1.30
N LEU A 139 -0.87 3.61 -0.89
CA LEU A 139 0.25 2.92 -1.52
C LEU A 139 -0.05 2.60 -3.00
N LYS A 140 -1.27 2.15 -3.29
CA LYS A 140 -1.75 1.90 -4.66
C LYS A 140 -1.71 3.18 -5.50
N GLU A 141 -2.27 4.28 -4.99
CA GLU A 141 -2.27 5.57 -5.68
C GLU A 141 -0.85 6.08 -5.92
N LYS A 142 0.02 6.00 -4.93
CA LYS A 142 1.42 6.41 -5.04
C LYS A 142 2.18 5.58 -6.08
N ALA A 143 1.95 4.26 -6.12
CA ALA A 143 2.58 3.38 -7.11
C ALA A 143 2.09 3.69 -8.52
N MET A 144 0.79 3.94 -8.72
CA MET A 144 0.23 4.33 -10.02
C MET A 144 0.79 5.68 -10.48
N ASN A 145 0.76 6.70 -9.62
CA ASN A 145 1.30 8.03 -9.92
C ASN A 145 2.79 8.00 -10.26
N PHE A 146 3.57 7.16 -9.58
CA PHE A 146 5.00 6.97 -9.89
C PHE A 146 5.18 6.34 -11.27
N SER A 147 4.45 5.27 -11.58
CA SER A 147 4.50 4.62 -12.89
C SER A 147 4.11 5.59 -14.02
N ASP A 148 3.01 6.32 -13.85
CA ASP A 148 2.56 7.33 -14.81
C ASP A 148 3.58 8.45 -14.97
N SER A 149 4.19 8.91 -13.89
CA SER A 149 5.23 9.94 -13.95
C SER A 149 6.46 9.45 -14.72
N VAL A 150 6.92 8.22 -14.46
CA VAL A 150 8.07 7.64 -15.19
C VAL A 150 7.74 7.53 -16.68
N ILE A 151 6.61 6.90 -17.03
CA ILE A 151 6.20 6.68 -18.42
C ILE A 151 6.03 8.01 -19.17
N ASN A 152 5.45 9.03 -18.53
CA ASN A 152 5.23 10.33 -19.17
C ASN A 152 6.48 11.21 -19.31
N ASN A 153 7.53 10.96 -18.53
CA ASN A 153 8.80 11.69 -18.61
C ASN A 153 9.86 11.02 -19.51
N ILE A 154 9.61 9.77 -19.93
CA ILE A 154 10.51 9.12 -20.91
C ILE A 154 10.36 9.81 -22.27
N PRO A 155 11.48 10.11 -22.98
CA PRO A 155 11.46 10.78 -24.29
C PRO A 155 11.05 9.84 -25.44
N LEU A 156 10.67 8.60 -25.13
CA LEU A 156 10.17 7.62 -26.09
C LEU A 156 8.65 7.65 -26.10
N GLY A 157 8.04 7.66 -27.27
CA GLY A 157 6.60 7.44 -27.42
C GLY A 157 6.24 6.03 -26.99
N ILE A 158 5.31 5.88 -26.07
CA ILE A 158 4.82 4.59 -25.58
C ILE A 158 3.33 4.51 -25.85
N LEU A 159 2.91 3.41 -26.48
CA LEU A 159 1.54 3.10 -26.78
C LEU A 159 1.26 1.65 -26.38
N VAL A 160 0.19 1.41 -25.64
CA VAL A 160 -0.24 0.07 -25.23
C VAL A 160 -1.58 -0.23 -25.89
N LEU A 161 -1.66 -1.38 -26.55
CA LEU A 161 -2.87 -1.85 -27.25
C LEU A 161 -3.33 -3.18 -26.67
N ASN A 162 -4.63 -3.44 -26.73
CA ASN A 162 -5.16 -4.78 -26.46
C ASN A 162 -5.09 -5.67 -27.72
N GLU A 163 -5.50 -6.93 -27.62
CA GLU A 163 -5.52 -7.89 -28.74
C GLU A 163 -6.48 -7.49 -29.89
N LYS A 164 -7.39 -6.55 -29.67
CA LYS A 164 -8.25 -5.97 -30.70
C LYS A 164 -7.62 -4.76 -31.37
N LEU A 165 -6.36 -4.48 -31.05
CA LEU A 165 -5.63 -3.28 -31.48
C LEU A 165 -6.28 -1.96 -31.04
N GLU A 166 -6.99 -1.95 -29.90
CA GLU A 166 -7.55 -0.75 -29.29
C GLU A 166 -6.56 -0.15 -28.30
N VAL A 167 -6.42 1.17 -28.32
CA VAL A 167 -5.50 1.92 -27.47
C VAL A 167 -5.94 1.84 -26.00
N GLN A 168 -5.10 1.26 -25.16
CA GLN A 168 -5.30 1.13 -23.71
C GLN A 168 -4.53 2.20 -22.92
N ASN A 169 -3.38 2.60 -23.41
CA ASN A 169 -2.57 3.64 -22.80
C ASN A 169 -1.66 4.32 -23.83
N ILE A 170 -1.36 5.59 -23.60
CA ILE A 170 -0.45 6.39 -24.41
C ILE A 170 0.22 7.45 -23.56
N ASN A 171 1.53 7.63 -23.71
CA ASN A 171 2.26 8.64 -22.97
C ASN A 171 2.38 9.99 -23.73
N ASN A 172 2.81 11.00 -22.99
CA ASN A 172 2.97 12.35 -23.52
C ASN A 172 3.96 12.44 -24.71
N ALA A 173 4.98 11.60 -24.75
CA ALA A 173 5.95 11.59 -25.85
C ALA A 173 5.29 11.06 -27.15
N ALA A 174 4.49 10.00 -27.08
CA ALA A 174 3.74 9.50 -28.22
C ALA A 174 2.73 10.52 -28.74
N LEU A 175 2.02 11.21 -27.84
CA LEU A 175 1.10 12.30 -28.22
C LEU A 175 1.84 13.41 -28.98
N ARG A 176 3.05 13.79 -28.54
CA ARG A 176 3.88 14.80 -29.25
C ARG A 176 4.33 14.33 -30.63
N ILE A 177 4.78 13.07 -30.75
CA ILE A 177 5.17 12.48 -32.04
C ILE A 177 4.01 12.52 -33.03
N MET A 178 2.81 12.20 -32.58
CA MET A 178 1.59 12.16 -33.38
C MET A 178 0.85 13.51 -33.46
N ASN A 179 1.45 14.58 -32.91
CA ASN A 179 0.86 15.93 -32.87
C ASN A 179 -0.58 15.96 -32.30
N MET A 180 -0.84 15.13 -31.30
CA MET A 180 -2.13 15.02 -30.62
C MET A 180 -2.13 15.82 -29.31
N ARG A 181 -3.29 16.35 -28.93
CA ARG A 181 -3.42 17.20 -27.74
C ARG A 181 -3.86 16.45 -26.51
N ARG A 182 -4.68 15.42 -26.64
CA ARG A 182 -5.29 14.69 -25.53
C ARG A 182 -5.26 13.18 -25.76
N ALA A 183 -4.95 12.45 -24.73
CA ALA A 183 -5.01 10.99 -24.75
C ALA A 183 -6.47 10.48 -24.88
N GLU A 184 -7.42 11.20 -24.27
CA GLU A 184 -8.84 10.84 -24.27
C GLU A 184 -9.43 10.71 -25.68
N ASP A 185 -8.90 11.46 -26.66
CA ASP A 185 -9.39 11.47 -28.04
C ASP A 185 -9.14 10.14 -28.78
N ILE A 186 -8.21 9.33 -28.27
CA ILE A 186 -7.78 8.07 -28.90
C ILE A 186 -7.89 6.85 -27.98
N MET A 187 -8.08 7.04 -26.68
CA MET A 187 -8.28 5.93 -25.74
C MET A 187 -9.49 5.08 -26.16
N GLY A 188 -9.32 3.76 -26.23
CA GLY A 188 -10.33 2.82 -26.69
C GLY A 188 -10.55 2.80 -28.20
N CYS A 189 -9.93 3.70 -28.98
CA CYS A 189 -10.00 3.66 -30.44
C CYS A 189 -9.04 2.60 -31.01
N ASN A 190 -9.37 2.07 -32.20
CA ASN A 190 -8.47 1.15 -32.90
C ASN A 190 -7.24 1.91 -33.44
N VAL A 191 -6.08 1.27 -33.37
CA VAL A 191 -4.76 1.82 -33.78
C VAL A 191 -4.73 2.31 -35.22
N VAL A 192 -5.55 1.74 -36.09
CA VAL A 192 -5.73 2.17 -37.53
C VAL A 192 -5.97 3.68 -37.68
N ARG A 193 -6.54 4.33 -36.66
CA ARG A 193 -6.80 5.79 -36.71
C ARG A 193 -5.52 6.62 -36.52
N ILE A 194 -4.43 6.03 -36.08
CA ILE A 194 -3.21 6.76 -35.71
C ILE A 194 -1.94 6.17 -36.29
N LEU A 195 -1.89 4.85 -36.51
CA LEU A 195 -0.75 4.15 -37.11
C LEU A 195 -1.21 3.05 -38.06
N GLU A 196 -0.33 2.62 -38.95
CA GLU A 196 -0.60 1.54 -39.88
C GLU A 196 -0.65 0.20 -39.15
N PRO A 197 -1.73 -0.60 -39.27
CA PRO A 197 -1.95 -1.77 -38.41
C PRO A 197 -1.13 -3.01 -38.79
N GLY A 198 -0.49 -3.03 -39.95
CA GLY A 198 0.13 -4.24 -40.51
C GLY A 198 1.17 -4.91 -39.60
N ASP A 199 2.05 -4.09 -39.02
CA ASP A 199 3.10 -4.58 -38.12
C ASP A 199 2.51 -5.08 -36.78
N PHE A 200 1.48 -4.42 -36.27
CA PHE A 200 0.80 -4.86 -35.03
C PHE A 200 0.07 -6.18 -35.24
N ALA A 201 -0.63 -6.35 -36.36
CA ALA A 201 -1.30 -7.59 -36.71
C ALA A 201 -0.29 -8.75 -36.87
N SER A 202 0.82 -8.48 -37.54
CA SER A 202 1.90 -9.47 -37.71
C SER A 202 2.52 -9.91 -36.38
N VAL A 203 2.75 -8.97 -35.46
CA VAL A 203 3.28 -9.30 -34.11
C VAL A 203 2.25 -10.07 -33.31
N LEU A 204 0.97 -9.76 -33.40
CA LEU A 204 -0.10 -10.46 -32.73
C LEU A 204 -0.25 -11.92 -33.21
N GLU A 205 -0.16 -12.13 -34.53
CA GLU A 205 -0.28 -13.47 -35.14
C GLU A 205 0.95 -14.34 -34.88
N THR A 206 2.14 -13.76 -34.97
CA THR A 206 3.40 -14.52 -34.90
C THR A 206 4.03 -14.55 -33.51
N GLU A 207 3.57 -13.67 -32.61
CA GLU A 207 4.16 -13.38 -31.29
C GLU A 207 5.66 -13.01 -31.36
N ARG A 208 6.15 -12.62 -32.53
CA ARG A 208 7.53 -12.19 -32.75
C ARG A 208 7.62 -10.68 -32.68
N SER A 209 8.41 -10.18 -31.73
CA SER A 209 8.63 -8.74 -31.57
C SER A 209 9.35 -8.14 -32.78
N ILE A 210 8.92 -6.96 -33.19
CA ILE A 210 9.64 -6.09 -34.13
C ILE A 210 10.50 -5.14 -33.28
N ARG A 211 11.77 -4.96 -33.67
CA ARG A 211 12.70 -4.11 -32.92
C ARG A 211 13.36 -3.08 -33.83
N SER A 212 13.33 -1.84 -33.41
CA SER A 212 14.02 -0.69 -34.06
C SER A 212 13.81 -0.65 -35.57
N LYS A 213 12.59 -0.93 -36.05
CA LYS A 213 12.24 -0.82 -37.46
C LYS A 213 12.13 0.66 -37.83
N PRO A 214 12.92 1.16 -38.79
CA PRO A 214 12.78 2.53 -39.25
C PRO A 214 11.45 2.69 -40.00
N CYS A 215 10.66 3.68 -39.62
CA CYS A 215 9.38 4.01 -40.21
C CYS A 215 9.26 5.52 -40.43
N TYR A 216 8.60 5.91 -41.51
CA TYR A 216 8.20 7.29 -41.75
C TYR A 216 6.71 7.45 -41.58
N LEU A 217 6.32 8.18 -40.55
CA LEU A 217 4.94 8.49 -40.26
C LEU A 217 4.51 9.70 -41.08
N ALA A 218 3.98 9.44 -42.30
CA ALA A 218 3.69 10.47 -43.27
C ALA A 218 2.67 11.51 -42.77
N GLU A 219 1.65 11.07 -42.04
CA GLU A 219 0.61 11.96 -41.48
C GLU A 219 1.18 12.97 -40.46
N TYR A 220 2.27 12.62 -39.79
CA TYR A 220 2.88 13.44 -38.74
C TYR A 220 4.20 14.08 -39.18
N GLY A 221 4.71 13.72 -40.38
CA GLY A 221 6.01 14.19 -40.89
C GLY A 221 7.21 13.79 -40.02
N ARG A 222 7.16 12.62 -39.38
CA ARG A 222 8.16 12.15 -38.43
C ARG A 222 8.85 10.87 -38.90
N HIS A 223 10.18 10.85 -38.76
CA HIS A 223 10.96 9.62 -38.86
C HIS A 223 11.08 8.99 -37.47
N VAL A 224 10.64 7.74 -37.32
CA VAL A 224 10.67 7.04 -36.04
C VAL A 224 11.34 5.67 -36.18
N GLU A 225 11.93 5.21 -35.11
CA GLU A 225 12.28 3.80 -34.94
C GLU A 225 11.16 3.15 -34.10
N GLU A 226 10.45 2.20 -34.70
CA GLU A 226 9.34 1.49 -34.09
C GLU A 226 9.79 0.17 -33.49
N THR A 227 9.36 -0.10 -32.28
CA THR A 227 9.52 -1.40 -31.60
C THR A 227 8.16 -1.86 -31.11
N ILE A 228 7.73 -3.06 -31.52
CA ILE A 228 6.45 -3.65 -31.12
C ILE A 228 6.74 -4.98 -30.41
N ILE A 229 6.23 -5.12 -29.19
CA ILE A 229 6.40 -6.30 -28.34
C ILE A 229 5.02 -6.80 -27.92
N TYR A 230 4.77 -8.10 -28.04
CA TYR A 230 3.58 -8.72 -27.46
C TYR A 230 3.89 -9.22 -26.04
N ASP A 231 3.12 -8.76 -25.08
CA ASP A 231 3.19 -9.22 -23.69
C ASP A 231 2.11 -10.27 -23.45
N ARG A 232 2.57 -11.52 -23.23
CA ARG A 232 1.69 -12.67 -23.01
C ARG A 232 0.97 -12.62 -21.68
N GLU A 233 1.59 -12.05 -20.64
CA GLU A 233 1.02 -11.98 -19.30
C GLU A 233 -0.18 -11.03 -19.27
N TYR A 234 -0.02 -9.86 -19.87
CA TYR A 234 -1.07 -8.84 -19.91
C TYR A 234 -1.92 -8.89 -21.18
N ARG A 235 -1.62 -9.80 -22.11
CA ARG A 235 -2.28 -9.96 -23.41
C ARG A 235 -2.40 -8.62 -24.14
N SER A 236 -1.30 -7.92 -24.23
CA SER A 236 -1.22 -6.56 -24.76
C SER A 236 -0.02 -6.39 -25.69
N LEU A 237 -0.13 -5.43 -26.59
CA LEU A 237 0.97 -5.01 -27.46
C LEU A 237 1.56 -3.72 -26.91
N LEU A 238 2.87 -3.70 -26.69
CA LEU A 238 3.63 -2.52 -26.34
C LEU A 238 4.33 -1.99 -27.59
N CYS A 239 3.96 -0.78 -28.03
CA CYS A 239 4.64 -0.07 -29.11
C CYS A 239 5.49 1.05 -28.51
N ILE A 240 6.76 1.08 -28.90
CA ILE A 240 7.73 2.11 -28.51
C ILE A 240 8.16 2.85 -29.77
N LEU A 241 8.00 4.16 -29.79
CA LEU A 241 8.36 5.05 -30.89
C LEU A 241 9.50 5.96 -30.45
N ARG A 242 10.63 5.84 -31.11
CA ARG A 242 11.77 6.76 -30.94
C ARG A 242 11.78 7.76 -32.08
N ASP A 243 11.57 9.03 -31.79
CA ASP A 243 11.69 10.09 -32.80
C ASP A 243 13.16 10.28 -33.18
N VAL A 244 13.47 10.05 -34.44
CA VAL A 244 14.80 10.20 -35.03
C VAL A 244 14.82 11.25 -36.15
N THR A 245 13.78 12.08 -36.23
CA THR A 245 13.58 13.07 -37.32
C THR A 245 14.76 14.03 -37.43
N GLU A 246 15.23 14.58 -36.31
CA GLU A 246 16.38 15.50 -36.31
C GLU A 246 17.67 14.81 -36.76
N ALA A 247 17.91 13.60 -36.23
CA ALA A 247 19.11 12.82 -36.59
C ALA A 247 19.12 12.46 -38.06
N GLU A 248 17.99 12.04 -38.63
CA GLU A 248 17.87 11.70 -40.04
C GLU A 248 17.99 12.94 -40.94
N THR A 249 17.46 14.07 -40.52
CA THR A 249 17.59 15.35 -41.21
C THR A 249 19.04 15.80 -41.28
N MET A 250 19.75 15.76 -40.15
CA MET A 250 21.18 16.08 -40.09
C MET A 250 22.04 15.14 -40.95
N ARG A 251 21.69 13.83 -40.92
CA ARG A 251 22.39 12.85 -41.77
C ARG A 251 22.22 13.16 -43.25
N ARG A 252 20.99 13.44 -43.71
CA ARG A 252 20.71 13.82 -45.12
C ARG A 252 21.47 15.09 -45.51
N GLN A 253 21.47 16.12 -44.68
CA GLN A 253 22.23 17.37 -44.93
C GLN A 253 23.75 17.11 -45.03
N LYS A 254 24.28 16.25 -44.17
CA LYS A 254 25.70 15.88 -44.20
C LYS A 254 26.06 15.09 -45.45
N ASP A 255 25.22 14.16 -45.86
CA ASP A 255 25.44 13.38 -47.10
C ASP A 255 25.30 14.22 -48.32
N GLU A 256 24.39 15.19 -48.37
CA GLU A 256 24.26 16.16 -49.47
C GLU A 256 25.45 17.09 -49.54
N ALA A 257 25.95 17.61 -48.39
CA ALA A 257 27.15 18.41 -48.35
C ALA A 257 28.40 17.64 -48.86
N ARG A 258 28.50 16.35 -48.47
CA ARG A 258 29.56 15.47 -48.96
C ARG A 258 29.50 15.27 -50.49
N ARG A 259 28.31 15.04 -51.07
CA ARG A 259 28.13 14.88 -52.50
C ARG A 259 28.54 16.14 -53.27
N LYS A 260 28.12 17.33 -52.80
CA LYS A 260 28.52 18.62 -53.39
C LYS A 260 30.02 18.86 -53.30
N THR A 261 30.69 18.41 -52.25
CA THR A 261 32.14 18.54 -52.12
C THR A 261 32.90 17.64 -53.11
N VAL A 262 32.39 16.44 -53.39
CA VAL A 262 32.97 15.51 -54.37
C VAL A 262 32.77 16.05 -55.80
N GLU A 263 31.56 16.57 -56.14
CA GLU A 263 31.24 17.17 -57.45
C GLU A 263 32.10 18.43 -57.77
N ILE A 264 32.59 19.13 -56.79
CA ILE A 264 33.48 20.30 -56.98
C ILE A 264 34.95 19.90 -57.14
N ALA A 265 35.33 18.70 -56.69
CA ALA A 265 36.68 18.19 -56.71
C ALA A 265 37.05 17.39 -57.98
N ASP A 266 36.06 17.01 -58.80
CA ASP A 266 36.18 16.44 -60.14
C ASP A 266 36.05 17.56 -61.20
#